data_5a0acc1297338ab189f2d29369da0437
#
_entry.id   5a0acc1297338ab189f2d29369da0437
#
_cell.length_a   1.000
_cell.length_b   1.000
_cell.length_c   1.000
_cell.angle_alpha   90.00
_cell.angle_beta   90.00
_cell.angle_gamma   90.00
#
_symmetry.space_group_name_H-M   'P 1'
#
loop_
_entity.id
_entity.type
_entity.pdbx_description
1 polymer ?
#
loop_
_entity_poly.entity_id
_entity_poly.type
_entity_poly.pdbx_seq_one_letter_code
_entity_poly.pdbx_strand_id
1 'polypeptide(L)'
;MVAEAEHDGSGPVSVHEVLGTRITMPVRIRTAHAFMASYLVPAAAAQGLIDYSGLRALRLPGGRALCTLVFVQYVDGDLGPYHEFGVSFMVGHHAAPSGSVFTDLRSLLGWSAGVFIHRLPVDGEFTLAAGRGIWGFPKELADFDVSHRGIRRGSLRQNGALVVGLTARPGLPTPMRRSAGASFDAYSHIEGVTRCTRWEMAPTGMRARLGGADLVLGDHPWAGELASLGLPRRAISASSVDNLAMTFGDAVVV
;
A
#
# COMPACT_ATOMS: atom_id res chain seq x y z
N MET A 1 -29.52 36.28 -15.13
CA MET A 1 -29.03 35.16 -15.90
C MET A 1 -27.50 35.22 -15.80
N VAL A 2 -26.94 34.62 -14.74
CA VAL A 2 -25.49 34.57 -14.48
C VAL A 2 -25.05 33.19 -14.93
N ALA A 3 -24.16 33.15 -15.93
CA ALA A 3 -23.59 31.90 -16.44
C ALA A 3 -22.67 31.31 -15.37
N GLU A 4 -23.00 30.13 -14.87
CA GLU A 4 -22.08 29.29 -14.11
C GLU A 4 -20.95 28.85 -15.05
N ALA A 5 -19.74 29.33 -14.76
CA ALA A 5 -18.53 28.81 -15.40
C ALA A 5 -18.26 27.44 -14.83
N GLU A 6 -18.48 26.39 -15.64
CA GLU A 6 -17.97 25.07 -15.39
C GLU A 6 -16.44 25.15 -15.29
N HIS A 7 -15.92 24.86 -14.11
CA HIS A 7 -14.49 24.75 -13.85
C HIS A 7 -14.03 23.39 -14.41
N ASP A 8 -13.65 23.38 -15.69
CA ASP A 8 -12.96 22.28 -16.33
C ASP A 8 -11.57 22.13 -15.66
N GLY A 9 -11.43 21.06 -14.84
CA GLY A 9 -10.23 20.75 -14.06
C GLY A 9 -9.05 20.23 -14.89
N SER A 10 -8.83 20.71 -16.11
CA SER A 10 -7.69 20.34 -16.95
C SER A 10 -6.47 21.23 -16.69
N GLY A 11 -5.79 20.99 -15.57
CA GLY A 11 -4.38 21.36 -15.45
C GLY A 11 -3.54 20.62 -16.53
N PRO A 12 -2.34 21.13 -16.88
CA PRO A 12 -1.50 20.46 -17.87
C PRO A 12 -1.24 19.01 -17.44
N VAL A 13 -1.61 18.05 -18.31
CA VAL A 13 -1.40 16.64 -18.11
C VAL A 13 0.10 16.36 -18.15
N SER A 14 0.68 15.87 -17.04
CA SER A 14 2.08 15.50 -17.00
C SER A 14 2.34 14.19 -17.77
N VAL A 15 3.52 14.11 -18.38
CA VAL A 15 3.96 12.93 -19.15
C VAL A 15 5.36 12.55 -18.69
N HIS A 16 5.54 11.28 -18.34
CA HIS A 16 6.83 10.70 -17.96
C HIS A 16 7.32 9.73 -19.05
N GLU A 17 8.63 9.66 -19.23
CA GLU A 17 9.24 8.67 -20.10
C GLU A 17 9.95 7.61 -19.24
N VAL A 18 9.55 6.35 -19.41
CA VAL A 18 10.08 5.20 -18.66
C VAL A 18 10.48 4.11 -19.67
N LEU A 19 11.75 3.77 -19.73
CA LEU A 19 12.30 2.76 -20.65
C LEU A 19 11.80 2.95 -22.10
N GLY A 20 11.76 4.20 -22.59
CA GLY A 20 11.30 4.54 -23.92
C GLY A 20 9.76 4.55 -24.12
N THR A 21 9.00 4.28 -23.06
CA THR A 21 7.54 4.33 -23.08
C THR A 21 7.02 5.60 -22.41
N ARG A 22 6.09 6.29 -23.06
CA ARG A 22 5.45 7.48 -22.50
C ARG A 22 4.28 7.08 -21.61
N ILE A 23 4.30 7.55 -20.37
CA ILE A 23 3.23 7.37 -19.38
C ILE A 23 2.58 8.72 -19.16
N THR A 24 1.27 8.78 -19.39
CA THR A 24 0.46 9.99 -19.19
C THR A 24 -0.24 9.93 -17.84
N MET A 25 -0.16 11.00 -17.06
CA MET A 25 -0.84 11.09 -15.77
C MET A 25 -2.30 11.55 -15.90
N PRO A 26 -3.17 11.10 -15.01
CA PRO A 26 -2.92 10.10 -13.97
C PRO A 26 -2.86 8.66 -14.53
N VAL A 27 -2.02 7.82 -13.96
CA VAL A 27 -1.99 6.38 -14.25
C VAL A 27 -3.25 5.71 -13.73
N ARG A 28 -3.86 4.86 -14.55
CA ARG A 28 -5.09 4.14 -14.24
C ARG A 28 -4.87 2.65 -14.19
N ILE A 29 -5.29 2.02 -13.10
CA ILE A 29 -5.47 0.59 -12.97
C ILE A 29 -6.97 0.31 -13.07
N ARG A 30 -7.35 -0.49 -14.05
CA ARG A 30 -8.76 -0.85 -14.32
C ARG A 30 -9.17 -2.11 -13.58
N THR A 31 -8.23 -3.05 -13.45
CA THR A 31 -8.49 -4.33 -12.79
C THR A 31 -7.26 -4.80 -12.03
N ALA A 32 -7.44 -4.99 -10.73
CA ALA A 32 -6.46 -5.67 -9.88
C ALA A 32 -7.18 -6.51 -8.83
N HIS A 33 -6.54 -7.59 -8.37
CA HIS A 33 -6.97 -8.41 -7.26
C HIS A 33 -6.04 -8.20 -6.08
N ALA A 34 -6.56 -8.13 -4.87
CA ALA A 34 -5.73 -7.97 -3.69
C ALA A 34 -6.21 -8.82 -2.53
N PHE A 35 -5.27 -9.26 -1.69
CA PHE A 35 -5.56 -9.73 -0.34
C PHE A 35 -4.48 -9.26 0.62
N MET A 36 -4.88 -9.03 1.87
CA MET A 36 -4.01 -8.43 2.86
C MET A 36 -4.28 -8.95 4.27
N ALA A 37 -3.28 -8.78 5.12
CA ALA A 37 -3.38 -9.02 6.55
C ALA A 37 -2.81 -7.83 7.32
N SER A 38 -3.53 -7.41 8.36
CA SER A 38 -3.11 -6.30 9.21
C SER A 38 -2.74 -6.80 10.61
N TYR A 39 -1.71 -6.20 11.18
CA TYR A 39 -1.10 -6.60 12.43
C TYR A 39 -0.92 -5.40 13.35
N LEU A 40 -1.17 -5.58 14.65
CA LEU A 40 -0.75 -4.62 15.65
C LEU A 40 0.68 -4.97 16.10
N VAL A 41 1.63 -4.12 15.79
CA VAL A 41 3.04 -4.25 16.12
C VAL A 41 3.45 -3.22 17.18
N PRO A 42 4.58 -3.37 17.89
CA PRO A 42 5.07 -2.31 18.78
C PRO A 42 5.32 -1.02 17.99
N ALA A 43 4.73 0.10 18.43
CA ALA A 43 4.86 1.38 17.73
C ALA A 43 6.32 1.87 17.67
N ALA A 44 7.12 1.60 18.71
CA ALA A 44 8.54 1.93 18.71
C ALA A 44 9.33 1.15 17.66
N ALA A 45 9.03 -0.14 17.47
CA ALA A 45 9.67 -0.95 16.43
C ALA A 45 9.25 -0.50 15.01
N ALA A 46 7.95 -0.21 14.80
CA ALA A 46 7.48 0.35 13.55
C ALA A 46 8.13 1.69 13.22
N GLN A 47 8.25 2.59 14.24
CA GLN A 47 8.91 3.87 14.06
C GLN A 47 10.40 3.68 13.69
N GLY A 48 11.12 2.81 14.39
CA GLY A 48 12.53 2.54 14.10
C GLY A 48 12.77 2.06 12.66
N LEU A 49 11.81 1.32 12.06
CA LEU A 49 11.91 0.92 10.65
C LEU A 49 11.68 2.06 9.66
N ILE A 50 10.97 3.11 10.05
CA ILE A 50 10.61 4.21 9.13
C ILE A 50 11.25 5.55 9.47
N ASP A 51 12.09 5.64 10.51
CA ASP A 51 12.72 6.90 10.98
C ASP A 51 13.46 7.64 9.86
N TYR A 52 14.08 6.91 8.93
CA TYR A 52 14.77 7.47 7.79
C TYR A 52 13.88 8.32 6.87
N SER A 53 12.56 8.13 6.93
CA SER A 53 11.59 8.85 6.08
C SER A 53 11.22 10.24 6.63
N GLY A 54 11.53 10.52 7.89
CA GLY A 54 11.05 11.71 8.60
C GLY A 54 9.56 11.66 8.98
N LEU A 55 8.85 10.59 8.64
CA LEU A 55 7.44 10.41 8.97
C LEU A 55 7.25 9.75 10.33
N ARG A 56 6.10 9.99 10.93
CA ARG A 56 5.74 9.45 12.23
C ARG A 56 4.67 8.36 12.09
N ALA A 57 4.99 7.14 12.56
CA ALA A 57 4.02 6.07 12.67
C ALA A 57 2.89 6.46 13.63
N LEU A 58 1.64 6.23 13.24
CA LEU A 58 0.49 6.47 14.11
C LEU A 58 0.50 5.51 15.30
N ARG A 59 0.26 6.07 16.49
CA ARG A 59 0.22 5.32 17.74
C ARG A 59 -1.20 4.99 18.15
N LEU A 60 -1.47 3.70 18.27
CA LEU A 60 -2.71 3.17 18.79
C LEU A 60 -2.59 2.90 20.29
N PRO A 61 -3.73 2.74 21.01
CA PRO A 61 -3.72 2.38 22.42
C PRO A 61 -2.82 1.17 22.70
N GLY A 62 -2.16 1.17 23.86
CA GLY A 62 -1.21 0.12 24.24
C GLY A 62 0.14 0.18 23.53
N GLY A 63 0.52 1.34 22.96
CA GLY A 63 1.83 1.52 22.30
C GLY A 63 1.96 0.70 21.00
N ARG A 64 0.88 0.53 20.26
CA ARG A 64 0.81 -0.24 19.03
C ARG A 64 0.78 0.66 17.80
N ALA A 65 1.23 0.12 16.66
CA ALA A 65 1.06 0.67 15.33
C ALA A 65 0.44 -0.37 14.41
N LEU A 66 -0.18 0.08 13.33
CA LEU A 66 -0.75 -0.81 12.32
C LEU A 66 0.29 -1.07 11.22
N CYS A 67 0.63 -2.34 11.03
CA CYS A 67 1.42 -2.85 9.90
C CYS A 67 0.50 -3.68 9.01
N THR A 68 0.50 -3.39 7.71
CA THR A 68 -0.29 -4.14 6.72
C THR A 68 0.64 -4.78 5.69
N LEU A 69 0.43 -6.08 5.45
CA LEU A 69 1.06 -6.86 4.40
C LEU A 69 0.01 -7.12 3.32
N VAL A 70 0.32 -6.81 2.06
CA VAL A 70 -0.63 -6.94 0.95
C VAL A 70 0.03 -7.61 -0.25
N PHE A 71 -0.67 -8.55 -0.88
CA PHE A 71 -0.38 -9.06 -2.22
C PHE A 71 -1.39 -8.49 -3.20
N VAL A 72 -0.90 -7.94 -4.30
CA VAL A 72 -1.71 -7.40 -5.39
C VAL A 72 -1.31 -8.08 -6.69
N GLN A 73 -2.29 -8.48 -7.48
CA GLN A 73 -2.14 -8.88 -8.87
C GLN A 73 -2.82 -7.81 -9.72
N TYR A 74 -2.03 -7.04 -10.42
CA TYR A 74 -2.50 -6.12 -11.44
C TYR A 74 -2.76 -6.90 -12.72
N VAL A 75 -3.98 -6.81 -13.26
CA VAL A 75 -4.44 -7.57 -14.42
C VAL A 75 -4.53 -6.67 -15.64
N ASP A 76 -5.10 -5.48 -15.49
CA ASP A 76 -5.27 -4.48 -16.54
C ASP A 76 -5.03 -3.08 -15.99
N GLY A 77 -4.15 -2.34 -16.63
CA GLY A 77 -3.78 -0.97 -16.29
C GLY A 77 -2.75 -0.41 -17.25
N ASP A 78 -2.43 0.87 -17.07
CA ASP A 78 -1.52 1.60 -17.95
C ASP A 78 -0.05 1.16 -17.82
N LEU A 79 0.27 0.42 -16.74
CA LEU A 79 1.60 -0.16 -16.50
C LEU A 79 1.72 -1.64 -16.92
N GLY A 80 0.64 -2.21 -17.52
CA GLY A 80 0.56 -3.63 -17.88
C GLY A 80 0.30 -4.54 -16.66
N PRO A 81 0.28 -5.86 -16.86
CA PRO A 81 0.07 -6.83 -15.79
C PRO A 81 1.36 -7.11 -15.01
N TYR A 82 1.26 -7.19 -13.67
CA TYR A 82 2.36 -7.55 -12.78
C TYR A 82 1.85 -7.92 -11.39
N HIS A 83 2.74 -8.47 -10.56
CA HIS A 83 2.49 -8.72 -9.14
C HIS A 83 3.26 -7.73 -8.27
N GLU A 84 2.70 -7.46 -7.10
CA GLU A 84 3.30 -6.57 -6.12
C GLU A 84 3.03 -7.08 -4.71
N PHE A 85 4.02 -6.95 -3.83
CA PHE A 85 3.86 -7.16 -2.40
C PHE A 85 4.19 -5.87 -1.66
N GLY A 86 3.32 -5.46 -0.74
CA GLY A 86 3.50 -4.24 0.04
C GLY A 86 3.64 -4.51 1.53
N VAL A 87 4.61 -3.84 2.16
CA VAL A 87 4.71 -3.66 3.61
C VAL A 87 4.46 -2.19 3.90
N SER A 88 3.41 -1.90 4.65
CA SER A 88 3.03 -0.52 4.90
C SER A 88 2.67 -0.25 6.36
N PHE A 89 2.85 1.01 6.77
CA PHE A 89 2.48 1.52 8.09
C PHE A 89 1.54 2.71 7.95
N MET A 90 0.58 2.82 8.88
CA MET A 90 -0.21 4.04 8.97
C MET A 90 0.64 5.14 9.59
N VAL A 91 0.66 6.32 8.96
CA VAL A 91 1.43 7.48 9.39
C VAL A 91 0.55 8.72 9.53
N GLY A 92 0.99 9.66 10.35
CA GLY A 92 0.39 10.99 10.41
C GLY A 92 0.65 11.74 9.10
N HIS A 93 -0.21 12.70 8.77
CA HIS A 93 0.03 13.60 7.65
C HIS A 93 1.34 14.38 7.89
N HIS A 94 2.19 14.52 6.85
CA HIS A 94 3.51 15.14 6.97
C HIS A 94 3.49 16.55 7.56
N ALA A 95 2.45 17.33 7.29
CA ALA A 95 2.26 18.68 7.83
C ALA A 95 1.54 18.72 9.19
N ALA A 96 1.14 17.56 9.76
CA ALA A 96 0.44 17.55 11.03
C ALA A 96 1.41 17.62 12.22
N PRO A 97 1.12 18.43 13.26
CA PRO A 97 1.92 18.45 14.47
C PRO A 97 1.91 17.06 15.13
N SER A 98 2.96 16.75 15.92
CA SER A 98 3.03 15.52 16.69
C SER A 98 1.79 15.35 17.56
N GLY A 99 0.98 14.34 17.26
CA GLY A 99 -0.31 14.09 17.90
C GLY A 99 -0.19 13.22 19.16
N SER A 100 -1.20 13.32 20.01
CA SER A 100 -1.44 12.34 21.07
C SER A 100 -2.08 11.06 20.48
N VAL A 101 -2.11 9.97 21.26
CA VAL A 101 -2.82 8.72 20.88
C VAL A 101 -4.28 8.99 20.46
N PHE A 102 -4.94 9.96 21.09
CA PHE A 102 -6.32 10.35 20.72
C PHE A 102 -6.38 11.02 19.35
N THR A 103 -5.43 11.89 19.03
CA THR A 103 -5.32 12.53 17.72
C THR A 103 -5.05 11.49 16.63
N ASP A 104 -4.14 10.54 16.90
CA ASP A 104 -3.79 9.46 16.00
C ASP A 104 -5.00 8.53 15.73
N LEU A 105 -5.74 8.17 16.77
CA LEU A 105 -6.96 7.37 16.65
C LEU A 105 -8.04 8.12 15.85
N ARG A 106 -8.19 9.42 16.09
CA ARG A 106 -9.14 10.26 15.34
C ARG A 106 -8.75 10.35 13.85
N SER A 107 -7.47 10.51 13.55
CA SER A 107 -6.96 10.53 12.17
C SER A 107 -7.23 9.21 11.46
N LEU A 108 -7.04 8.08 12.14
CA LEU A 108 -7.33 6.75 11.60
C LEU A 108 -8.83 6.56 11.33
N LEU A 109 -9.69 6.97 12.25
CA LEU A 109 -11.15 6.85 12.13
C LEU A 109 -11.72 7.87 11.14
N GLY A 110 -11.10 9.04 11.01
CA GLY A 110 -11.51 10.13 10.11
C GLY A 110 -10.94 10.03 8.70
N TRP A 111 -10.21 8.98 8.36
CA TRP A 111 -9.57 8.77 7.05
C TRP A 111 -8.58 9.88 6.66
N SER A 112 -8.02 10.58 7.64
CA SER A 112 -6.99 11.61 7.43
C SER A 112 -5.56 11.09 7.66
N ALA A 113 -5.41 9.81 7.93
CA ALA A 113 -4.13 9.14 8.06
C ALA A 113 -3.56 8.81 6.67
N GLY A 114 -2.24 8.93 6.54
CA GLY A 114 -1.54 8.47 5.36
C GLY A 114 -1.03 7.03 5.52
N VAL A 115 -0.59 6.47 4.42
CA VAL A 115 0.03 5.14 4.35
C VAL A 115 1.47 5.28 3.90
N PHE A 116 2.44 4.93 4.73
CA PHE A 116 3.84 4.85 4.33
C PHE A 116 4.16 3.47 3.77
N ILE A 117 4.70 3.44 2.56
CA ILE A 117 5.11 2.23 1.85
C ILE A 117 6.58 1.97 2.16
N HIS A 118 6.84 1.01 3.04
CA HIS A 118 8.18 0.66 3.50
C HIS A 118 8.90 -0.28 2.53
N ARG A 119 8.18 -1.28 1.97
CA ARG A 119 8.68 -2.22 0.96
C ARG A 119 7.62 -2.44 -0.11
N LEU A 120 8.05 -2.50 -1.38
CA LEU A 120 7.14 -2.68 -2.52
C LEU A 120 7.77 -3.52 -3.65
N PRO A 121 8.24 -4.77 -3.38
CA PRO A 121 8.76 -5.62 -4.44
C PRO A 121 7.71 -5.94 -5.51
N VAL A 122 8.19 -6.12 -6.74
CA VAL A 122 7.42 -6.39 -7.96
C VAL A 122 8.12 -7.44 -8.83
N ASP A 123 7.41 -8.05 -9.79
CA ASP A 123 7.97 -9.01 -10.75
C ASP A 123 8.25 -8.41 -12.13
N GLY A 124 8.00 -7.11 -12.36
CA GLY A 124 8.16 -6.44 -13.65
C GLY A 124 9.21 -5.33 -13.63
N GLU A 125 10.17 -5.38 -14.57
CA GLU A 125 11.21 -4.34 -14.71
C GLU A 125 10.62 -2.97 -15.09
N PHE A 126 9.60 -2.97 -15.96
CA PHE A 126 8.92 -1.73 -16.36
C PHE A 126 8.24 -1.05 -15.19
N THR A 127 7.48 -1.80 -14.39
CA THR A 127 6.79 -1.24 -13.22
C THR A 127 7.77 -0.88 -12.10
N LEU A 128 8.92 -1.57 -12.00
CA LEU A 128 10.02 -1.18 -11.11
C LEU A 128 10.54 0.20 -11.51
N ALA A 129 10.92 0.38 -12.80
CA ALA A 129 11.45 1.65 -13.30
C ALA A 129 10.44 2.80 -13.16
N ALA A 130 9.17 2.57 -13.53
CA ALA A 130 8.09 3.54 -13.38
C ALA A 130 7.87 3.92 -11.90
N GLY A 131 7.78 2.92 -11.02
CA GLY A 131 7.53 3.14 -9.60
C GLY A 131 8.64 3.94 -8.91
N ARG A 132 9.89 3.63 -9.21
CA ARG A 132 11.04 4.38 -8.65
C ARG A 132 11.16 5.77 -9.26
N GLY A 133 11.04 5.89 -10.58
CA GLY A 133 11.28 7.14 -11.29
C GLY A 133 10.18 8.17 -11.10
N ILE A 134 8.91 7.76 -11.13
CA ILE A 134 7.76 8.69 -11.05
C ILE A 134 7.40 8.99 -9.60
N TRP A 135 7.26 7.94 -8.76
CA TRP A 135 6.69 8.08 -7.42
C TRP A 135 7.70 7.89 -6.28
N GLY A 136 8.93 7.48 -6.60
CA GLY A 136 9.93 7.17 -5.57
C GLY A 136 9.52 5.98 -4.70
N PHE A 137 8.76 5.01 -5.23
CA PHE A 137 8.42 3.80 -4.51
C PHE A 137 9.66 2.92 -4.33
N PRO A 138 9.83 2.28 -3.15
CA PRO A 138 10.98 1.43 -2.85
C PRO A 138 10.82 0.05 -3.53
N LYS A 139 10.66 0.06 -4.87
CA LYS A 139 10.49 -1.17 -5.65
C LYS A 139 11.80 -1.89 -5.85
N GLU A 140 11.75 -3.20 -5.78
CA GLU A 140 12.82 -4.17 -6.03
C GLU A 140 12.26 -5.36 -6.79
N LEU A 141 13.08 -6.07 -7.57
CA LEU A 141 12.62 -7.27 -8.27
C LEU A 141 12.55 -8.46 -7.32
N ALA A 142 11.50 -9.26 -7.49
CA ALA A 142 11.29 -10.49 -6.75
C ALA A 142 10.41 -11.46 -7.55
N ASP A 143 10.41 -12.73 -7.14
CA ASP A 143 9.57 -13.78 -7.73
C ASP A 143 8.29 -13.95 -6.91
N PHE A 144 7.17 -14.13 -7.60
CA PHE A 144 5.85 -14.26 -7.00
C PHE A 144 5.19 -15.58 -7.39
N ASP A 145 4.54 -16.21 -6.41
CA ASP A 145 3.55 -17.26 -6.63
C ASP A 145 2.28 -16.85 -5.87
N VAL A 146 1.23 -16.46 -6.61
CA VAL A 146 0.03 -15.85 -6.03
C VAL A 146 -1.24 -16.53 -6.54
N SER A 147 -2.17 -16.82 -5.64
CA SER A 147 -3.49 -17.33 -5.94
C SER A 147 -4.58 -16.54 -5.23
N HIS A 148 -5.51 -15.99 -6.01
CA HIS A 148 -6.66 -15.23 -5.52
C HIS A 148 -7.94 -16.07 -5.41
N ARG A 149 -7.87 -17.41 -5.63
CA ARG A 149 -9.03 -18.32 -5.61
C ARG A 149 -9.19 -18.99 -4.25
N GLY A 150 -10.43 -19.03 -3.74
CA GLY A 150 -10.74 -19.70 -2.48
C GLY A 150 -9.96 -19.12 -1.30
N ILE A 151 -9.10 -19.93 -0.69
CA ILE A 151 -8.10 -19.44 0.28
C ILE A 151 -7.00 -18.75 -0.51
N ARG A 152 -6.84 -17.43 -0.32
CA ARG A 152 -5.82 -16.64 -1.00
C ARG A 152 -4.45 -17.00 -0.45
N ARG A 153 -3.48 -17.19 -1.33
CA ARG A 153 -2.11 -17.49 -0.96
C ARG A 153 -1.16 -16.67 -1.81
N GLY A 154 -0.11 -16.16 -1.19
CA GLY A 154 0.99 -15.50 -1.88
C GLY A 154 2.30 -15.88 -1.24
N SER A 155 3.30 -16.14 -2.06
CA SER A 155 4.68 -16.22 -1.63
C SER A 155 5.56 -15.28 -2.45
N LEU A 156 6.50 -14.66 -1.76
CA LEU A 156 7.53 -13.79 -2.31
C LEU A 156 8.88 -14.45 -2.10
N ARG A 157 9.66 -14.55 -3.16
CA ARG A 157 11.04 -15.02 -3.14
C ARG A 157 11.96 -13.98 -3.74
N GLN A 158 13.17 -13.89 -3.24
CA GLN A 158 14.23 -13.10 -3.86
C GLN A 158 15.50 -13.93 -3.89
N ASN A 159 16.15 -14.00 -5.06
CA ASN A 159 17.34 -14.84 -5.29
C ASN A 159 17.13 -16.31 -4.86
N GLY A 160 15.93 -16.86 -5.08
CA GLY A 160 15.53 -18.22 -4.71
C GLY A 160 15.16 -18.41 -3.23
N ALA A 161 15.53 -17.50 -2.32
CA ALA A 161 15.18 -17.56 -0.91
C ALA A 161 13.73 -17.09 -0.68
N LEU A 162 13.00 -17.81 0.18
CA LEU A 162 11.68 -17.35 0.63
C LEU A 162 11.87 -16.09 1.48
N VAL A 163 11.14 -15.04 1.15
CA VAL A 163 11.02 -13.83 1.97
C VAL A 163 9.81 -13.95 2.89
N VAL A 164 8.63 -14.15 2.28
CA VAL A 164 7.37 -14.19 3.00
C VAL A 164 6.37 -15.10 2.30
N GLY A 165 5.59 -15.83 3.08
CA GLY A 165 4.38 -16.50 2.65
C GLY A 165 3.18 -16.00 3.45
N LEU A 166 2.11 -15.62 2.77
CA LEU A 166 0.88 -15.15 3.39
C LEU A 166 -0.31 -15.95 2.88
N THR A 167 -1.08 -16.50 3.81
CA THR A 167 -2.36 -17.15 3.52
C THR A 167 -3.47 -16.31 4.16
N ALA A 168 -4.50 -15.97 3.39
CA ALA A 168 -5.68 -15.26 3.88
C ALA A 168 -6.95 -16.08 3.62
N ARG A 169 -7.66 -16.43 4.69
CA ARG A 169 -8.94 -17.16 4.61
C ARG A 169 -10.06 -16.22 4.19
N PRO A 170 -11.03 -16.70 3.42
CA PRO A 170 -12.18 -15.91 3.01
C PRO A 170 -12.91 -15.27 4.21
N GLY A 171 -13.29 -14.02 4.05
CA GLY A 171 -14.10 -13.27 5.00
C GLY A 171 -15.57 -13.17 4.57
N LEU A 172 -16.36 -12.44 5.38
CA LEU A 172 -17.71 -12.04 5.02
C LEU A 172 -17.67 -10.80 4.11
N PRO A 173 -18.63 -10.65 3.19
CA PRO A 173 -18.77 -9.42 2.43
C PRO A 173 -18.85 -8.22 3.36
N THR A 174 -18.07 -7.19 3.08
CA THR A 174 -18.18 -5.92 3.80
C THR A 174 -19.15 -5.02 3.06
N PRO A 175 -20.17 -4.47 3.74
CA PRO A 175 -21.06 -3.50 3.13
C PRO A 175 -20.29 -2.20 2.88
N MET A 176 -19.65 -2.09 1.73
CA MET A 176 -19.15 -0.79 1.26
C MET A 176 -20.31 -0.07 0.58
N ARG A 177 -20.62 1.14 1.06
CA ARG A 177 -21.47 2.04 0.29
C ARG A 177 -20.77 2.28 -1.05
N ARG A 178 -21.47 2.05 -2.15
CA ARG A 178 -21.00 2.25 -3.53
C ARG A 178 -20.62 3.70 -3.87
N SER A 179 -20.70 4.59 -2.94
CA SER A 179 -20.49 6.03 -3.14
C SER A 179 -19.14 6.44 -2.57
N ALA A 180 -18.36 6.99 -3.44
CA ALA A 180 -17.05 7.60 -3.28
C ALA A 180 -15.90 6.59 -3.16
N GLY A 181 -15.01 6.61 -4.16
CA GLY A 181 -13.70 6.03 -4.07
C GLY A 181 -13.00 6.52 -2.82
N ALA A 182 -12.34 5.62 -2.11
CA ALA A 182 -11.49 6.01 -1.00
C ALA A 182 -10.26 6.69 -1.57
N SER A 183 -9.94 7.87 -1.10
CA SER A 183 -8.69 8.54 -1.43
C SER A 183 -7.84 8.67 -0.18
N PHE A 184 -6.54 8.44 -0.32
CA PHE A 184 -5.57 8.62 0.76
C PHE A 184 -4.20 9.01 0.22
N ASP A 185 -3.36 9.51 1.10
CA ASP A 185 -2.00 9.89 0.78
C ASP A 185 -1.08 8.69 1.02
N ALA A 186 -0.43 8.24 -0.06
CA ALA A 186 0.60 7.21 -0.02
C ALA A 186 1.97 7.89 0.03
N TYR A 187 2.74 7.62 1.06
CA TYR A 187 4.09 8.14 1.24
C TYR A 187 5.12 7.09 0.85
N SER A 188 6.18 7.54 0.21
CA SER A 188 7.34 6.74 -0.15
C SER A 188 8.61 7.48 0.21
N HIS A 189 9.73 6.75 0.36
CA HIS A 189 11.03 7.34 0.57
C HIS A 189 12.09 6.54 -0.18
N ILE A 190 12.84 7.20 -1.02
CA ILE A 190 13.99 6.64 -1.73
C ILE A 190 15.06 7.72 -1.91
N GLU A 191 16.33 7.35 -1.77
CA GLU A 191 17.48 8.24 -2.01
C GLU A 191 17.42 9.55 -1.19
N GLY A 192 16.97 9.44 0.06
CA GLY A 192 16.88 10.59 0.97
C GLY A 192 15.70 11.53 0.73
N VAL A 193 14.77 11.19 -0.18
CA VAL A 193 13.64 12.04 -0.54
C VAL A 193 12.31 11.36 -0.22
N THR A 194 11.52 12.00 0.64
CA THR A 194 10.15 11.59 0.95
C THR A 194 9.17 12.24 -0.03
N ARG A 195 8.26 11.43 -0.58
CA ARG A 195 7.23 11.85 -1.53
C ARG A 195 5.86 11.44 -1.05
N CYS A 196 4.87 12.21 -1.46
CA CYS A 196 3.45 11.93 -1.25
C CYS A 196 2.77 11.78 -2.61
N THR A 197 2.02 10.72 -2.79
CA THR A 197 1.20 10.45 -3.99
C THR A 197 -0.25 10.29 -3.57
N ARG A 198 -1.15 11.05 -4.19
CA ARG A 198 -2.59 10.86 -3.97
C ARG A 198 -3.07 9.62 -4.71
N TRP A 199 -3.65 8.68 -3.95
CA TRP A 199 -4.27 7.48 -4.47
C TRP A 199 -5.79 7.59 -4.37
N GLU A 200 -6.47 7.25 -5.46
CA GLU A 200 -7.91 7.06 -5.48
C GLU A 200 -8.20 5.59 -5.77
N MET A 201 -9.04 4.98 -4.96
CA MET A 201 -9.37 3.56 -5.07
C MET A 201 -10.87 3.35 -5.10
N ALA A 202 -11.30 2.44 -5.98
CA ALA A 202 -12.69 1.98 -6.08
C ALA A 202 -12.73 0.44 -5.96
N PRO A 203 -12.63 -0.12 -4.74
CA PRO A 203 -12.68 -1.55 -4.54
C PRO A 203 -14.10 -2.09 -4.68
N THR A 204 -14.22 -3.29 -5.29
CA THR A 204 -15.47 -4.05 -5.36
C THR A 204 -15.25 -5.49 -4.91
N GLY A 205 -16.30 -6.15 -4.40
CA GLY A 205 -16.20 -7.51 -3.89
C GLY A 205 -15.32 -7.63 -2.64
N MET A 206 -15.27 -6.58 -1.83
CA MET A 206 -14.46 -6.59 -0.61
C MET A 206 -15.03 -7.55 0.43
N ARG A 207 -14.15 -8.37 1.00
CA ARG A 207 -14.45 -9.30 2.08
C ARG A 207 -13.45 -9.12 3.19
N ALA A 208 -13.90 -9.23 4.45
CA ALA A 208 -13.02 -9.11 5.61
C ALA A 208 -13.43 -10.06 6.73
N ARG A 209 -12.48 -10.40 7.59
CA ARG A 209 -12.68 -11.15 8.82
C ARG A 209 -11.68 -10.76 9.89
N LEU A 210 -12.00 -10.97 11.14
CA LEU A 210 -11.06 -10.88 12.24
C LEU A 210 -10.10 -12.07 12.22
N GLY A 211 -8.81 -11.82 12.39
CA GLY A 211 -7.78 -12.84 12.23
C GLY A 211 -7.74 -13.39 10.81
N GLY A 212 -7.60 -14.71 10.67
CA GLY A 212 -7.78 -15.44 9.42
C GLY A 212 -6.63 -15.32 8.42
N ALA A 213 -5.47 -14.87 8.86
CA ALA A 213 -4.25 -14.92 8.09
C ALA A 213 -3.18 -15.75 8.82
N ASP A 214 -2.43 -16.51 8.04
CA ASP A 214 -1.25 -17.23 8.49
C ASP A 214 -0.04 -16.65 7.73
N LEU A 215 1.00 -16.24 8.47
CA LEU A 215 2.21 -15.62 7.95
C LEU A 215 3.40 -16.54 8.21
N VAL A 216 4.19 -16.79 7.18
CA VAL A 216 5.46 -17.50 7.24
C VAL A 216 6.56 -16.53 6.82
N LEU A 217 7.63 -16.44 7.60
CA LEU A 217 8.83 -15.68 7.28
C LEU A 217 9.95 -16.65 6.89
N GLY A 218 10.65 -16.34 5.81
CA GLY A 218 11.81 -17.09 5.36
C GLY A 218 13.11 -16.60 5.99
N ASP A 219 14.22 -17.16 5.52
CA ASP A 219 15.57 -16.71 5.89
C ASP A 219 16.07 -15.67 4.88
N HIS A 220 15.66 -14.42 5.10
CA HIS A 220 15.98 -13.29 4.23
C HIS A 220 16.02 -11.98 5.04
N PRO A 221 16.88 -11.01 4.71
CA PRO A 221 16.95 -9.73 5.45
C PRO A 221 15.60 -9.03 5.62
N TRP A 222 14.76 -8.99 4.59
CA TRP A 222 13.41 -8.39 4.69
C TRP A 222 12.48 -9.15 5.63
N ALA A 223 12.61 -10.49 5.70
CA ALA A 223 11.91 -11.28 6.69
C ALA A 223 12.40 -10.97 8.11
N GLY A 224 13.70 -10.69 8.27
CA GLY A 224 14.29 -10.23 9.52
C GLY A 224 13.70 -8.90 9.99
N GLU A 225 13.44 -7.94 9.10
CA GLU A 225 12.73 -6.70 9.43
C GLU A 225 11.33 -6.97 9.97
N LEU A 226 10.57 -7.85 9.31
CA LEU A 226 9.24 -8.24 9.79
C LEU A 226 9.30 -8.98 11.13
N ALA A 227 10.32 -9.82 11.33
CA ALA A 227 10.56 -10.49 12.61
C ALA A 227 10.87 -9.50 13.73
N SER A 228 11.59 -8.41 13.46
CA SER A 228 11.89 -7.34 14.45
C SER A 228 10.62 -6.63 14.95
N LEU A 229 9.53 -6.66 14.17
CA LEU A 229 8.20 -6.19 14.57
C LEU A 229 7.44 -7.19 15.46
N GLY A 230 8.03 -8.35 15.76
CA GLY A 230 7.40 -9.45 16.48
C GLY A 230 6.45 -10.28 15.62
N LEU A 231 6.67 -10.31 14.31
CA LEU A 231 5.97 -11.21 13.38
C LEU A 231 6.76 -12.53 13.22
N PRO A 232 6.11 -13.68 12.92
CA PRO A 232 4.68 -13.83 12.70
C PRO A 232 3.87 -13.82 14.00
N ARG A 233 2.69 -13.24 13.96
CA ARG A 233 1.75 -13.23 15.06
C ARG A 233 0.32 -13.28 14.53
N ARG A 234 -0.68 -13.40 15.41
CA ARG A 234 -2.08 -13.37 15.00
C ARG A 234 -2.42 -12.03 14.35
N ALA A 235 -2.88 -12.06 13.09
CA ALA A 235 -3.43 -10.90 12.41
C ALA A 235 -4.67 -10.37 13.15
N ILE A 236 -4.87 -9.07 13.18
CA ILE A 236 -6.13 -8.49 13.67
C ILE A 236 -7.23 -8.65 12.65
N SER A 237 -6.88 -8.58 11.36
CA SER A 237 -7.81 -8.80 10.26
C SER A 237 -7.10 -9.38 9.05
N ALA A 238 -7.88 -10.13 8.26
CA ALA A 238 -7.56 -10.49 6.89
C ALA A 238 -8.67 -9.97 5.98
N SER A 239 -8.31 -9.40 4.83
CA SER A 239 -9.26 -8.92 3.85
C SER A 239 -8.82 -9.26 2.43
N SER A 240 -9.79 -9.22 1.51
CA SER A 240 -9.55 -9.41 0.08
C SER A 240 -10.49 -8.53 -0.72
N VAL A 241 -10.04 -8.16 -1.91
CA VAL A 241 -10.77 -7.35 -2.87
C VAL A 241 -10.80 -8.11 -4.19
N ASP A 242 -12.00 -8.36 -4.71
CA ASP A 242 -12.16 -9.13 -5.95
C ASP A 242 -11.82 -8.27 -7.18
N ASN A 243 -12.11 -6.97 -7.15
CA ASN A 243 -11.60 -6.03 -8.13
C ASN A 243 -11.28 -4.67 -7.48
N LEU A 244 -10.10 -4.17 -7.77
CA LEU A 244 -9.59 -2.89 -7.30
C LEU A 244 -9.22 -2.03 -8.52
N ALA A 245 -10.08 -1.05 -8.81
CA ALA A 245 -9.72 0.03 -9.72
C ALA A 245 -9.02 1.14 -8.94
N MET A 246 -7.98 1.73 -9.52
CA MET A 246 -7.16 2.74 -8.86
C MET A 246 -6.72 3.82 -9.84
N THR A 247 -6.48 5.01 -9.31
CA THR A 247 -5.87 6.12 -10.06
C THR A 247 -4.73 6.71 -9.22
N PHE A 248 -3.60 6.92 -9.86
CA PHE A 248 -2.39 7.50 -9.25
C PHE A 248 -2.03 8.81 -9.94
N GLY A 249 -2.00 9.89 -9.19
CA GLY A 249 -1.45 11.16 -9.64
C GLY A 249 0.07 11.21 -9.59
N ASP A 250 0.63 12.37 -9.91
CA ASP A 250 2.04 12.65 -9.70
C ASP A 250 2.41 12.62 -8.21
N ALA A 251 3.67 12.30 -7.94
CA ALA A 251 4.22 12.45 -6.61
C ALA A 251 4.70 13.88 -6.36
N VAL A 252 4.53 14.35 -5.13
CA VAL A 252 5.08 15.60 -4.64
C VAL A 252 6.09 15.36 -3.53
N VAL A 253 7.18 16.11 -3.50
CA VAL A 253 8.18 16.05 -2.41
C VAL A 253 7.59 16.72 -1.17
N VAL A 254 7.80 16.11 0.01
CA VAL A 254 7.25 16.60 1.29
C VAL A 254 8.31 16.63 2.38
#